data_529e31d56b18f618086fc2d0963a4718
#
_entry.id   529e31d56b18f618086fc2d0963a4718
#
_cell.length_a   1.000
_cell.length_b   1.000
_cell.length_c   1.000
_cell.angle_alpha   90.00
_cell.angle_beta   90.00
_cell.angle_gamma   90.00
#
_symmetry.space_group_name_H-M   'P 1'
#
loop_
_entity.id
_entity.type
_entity.pdbx_description
1 polymer ?
#
loop_
_entity_poly.entity_id
_entity_poly.type
_entity_poly.pdbx_seq_one_letter_code
_entity_poly.pdbx_strand_id
1 'polypeptide(L)'
;NIATNEPGSSLTSASRLILIDETAREEMKMSFGSQETVPPCSITMGVSTILSARRIFLTAWGEEKADIIKKTVEGKVSDTVPASFLQTHNDAHVVIDLSAAAKLTRIQHPWLVASCKWTDKLVRSALVWLCQVTGKPILKLTNKDYNENGLSELLALYGSAYNANIKIFNDLQHTITGWPGGKPDADDTYRPERAKPFPKRVIVFSPHPDDDVISMGGTLRRLVQQGHDVHVAYETSGNIAVGDEEVVRFMHFINGFNQLFGNEQDEVIKSKYKEIKEFLKHKKEGDIDTQDVRTIKGLIRRGEARTACTFNQIPLDHVHFLDLPFYESGKIEKLPMGEADVDIVRKLISTVQPHQIYVADPHGTHRKCTDAVLAAIDLEKEAKAAWLKDCRVWMYRGAWAEWEIENIEMCVPISPEELRAKRNSILK
;
A
#
# COMPACT_ATOMS: atom_id res chain seq x y z
N ASN A 1 -6.97 -23.10 -3.49
CA ASN A 1 -7.56 -24.44 -3.39
C ASN A 1 -9.03 -24.41 -3.81
N ILE A 2 -9.55 -25.50 -4.39
CA ILE A 2 -11.00 -25.70 -4.56
C ILE A 2 -11.49 -26.60 -3.42
N ALA A 3 -12.52 -26.17 -2.68
CA ALA A 3 -12.81 -26.71 -1.36
C ALA A 3 -11.50 -26.73 -0.54
N THR A 4 -11.23 -27.75 0.24
CA THR A 4 -9.94 -27.89 0.92
C THR A 4 -9.04 -28.93 0.22
N ASN A 5 -9.04 -28.96 -1.13
CA ASN A 5 -8.10 -29.80 -1.88
C ASN A 5 -6.77 -29.07 -2.02
N GLU A 6 -5.82 -29.49 -1.21
CA GLU A 6 -4.47 -28.95 -1.13
C GLU A 6 -3.63 -29.29 -2.39
N PRO A 7 -2.52 -28.57 -2.65
CA PRO A 7 -1.55 -28.97 -3.65
C PRO A 7 -1.15 -30.45 -3.54
N GLY A 8 -1.12 -31.16 -4.68
CA GLY A 8 -0.94 -32.62 -4.73
C GLY A 8 -2.23 -33.42 -4.75
N SER A 9 -3.41 -32.77 -4.65
CA SER A 9 -4.68 -33.46 -4.78
C SER A 9 -4.91 -33.90 -6.24
N SER A 10 -5.00 -35.20 -6.44
CA SER A 10 -5.18 -35.82 -7.77
C SER A 10 -6.53 -35.47 -8.41
N LEU A 11 -6.54 -35.41 -9.74
CA LEU A 11 -7.75 -35.29 -10.57
C LEU A 11 -8.80 -36.38 -10.18
N THR A 12 -8.38 -37.57 -9.82
CA THR A 12 -9.23 -38.72 -9.47
C THR A 12 -9.63 -38.78 -7.99
N SER A 13 -9.21 -37.78 -7.18
CA SER A 13 -9.50 -37.78 -5.75
C SER A 13 -11.00 -37.72 -5.48
N ALA A 14 -11.49 -38.63 -4.63
CA ALA A 14 -12.85 -38.66 -4.11
C ALA A 14 -12.98 -37.83 -2.80
N SER A 15 -14.20 -37.71 -2.29
CA SER A 15 -14.44 -37.10 -0.99
C SER A 15 -13.68 -37.90 0.12
N ARG A 16 -12.95 -37.15 0.97
CA ARG A 16 -12.06 -37.79 1.95
C ARG A 16 -11.78 -36.86 3.13
N LEU A 17 -11.27 -37.45 4.21
CA LEU A 17 -10.65 -36.71 5.31
C LEU A 17 -9.28 -36.20 4.84
N ILE A 18 -8.98 -34.95 5.13
CA ILE A 18 -7.69 -34.32 4.85
C ILE A 18 -7.16 -33.62 6.09
N LEU A 19 -5.85 -33.43 6.16
CA LEU A 19 -5.22 -32.48 7.06
C LEU A 19 -5.29 -31.10 6.42
N ILE A 20 -5.62 -30.07 7.22
CA ILE A 20 -5.66 -28.68 6.75
C ILE A 20 -4.24 -28.12 6.91
N ASP A 21 -3.69 -27.53 5.85
CA ASP A 21 -2.37 -26.92 5.89
C ASP A 21 -2.34 -25.66 6.77
N GLU A 22 -1.13 -25.20 7.09
CA GLU A 22 -0.92 -24.05 7.97
C GLU A 22 -1.51 -22.76 7.39
N THR A 23 -1.39 -22.55 6.07
CA THR A 23 -1.94 -21.38 5.38
C THR A 23 -3.45 -21.33 5.46
N ALA A 24 -4.11 -22.45 5.20
CA ALA A 24 -5.57 -22.55 5.31
C ALA A 24 -6.05 -22.41 6.77
N ARG A 25 -5.29 -22.92 7.74
CA ARG A 25 -5.58 -22.74 9.17
C ARG A 25 -5.45 -21.28 9.60
N GLU A 26 -4.45 -20.56 9.11
CA GLU A 26 -4.30 -19.13 9.38
C GLU A 26 -5.46 -18.32 8.76
N GLU A 27 -5.88 -18.61 7.51
CA GLU A 27 -7.06 -17.97 6.89
C GLU A 27 -8.35 -18.24 7.70
N MET A 28 -8.49 -19.44 8.28
CA MET A 28 -9.66 -19.82 9.09
C MET A 28 -9.65 -19.26 10.51
N LYS A 29 -8.51 -18.78 11.02
CA LYS A 29 -8.33 -18.23 12.35
C LYS A 29 -9.40 -17.21 12.74
N MET A 30 -9.77 -16.31 11.82
CA MET A 30 -10.80 -15.30 12.07
C MET A 30 -12.18 -15.91 12.38
N SER A 31 -12.51 -17.05 11.76
CA SER A 31 -13.80 -17.73 11.98
C SER A 31 -13.82 -18.57 13.25
N PHE A 32 -12.66 -19.01 13.76
CA PHE A 32 -12.53 -19.89 14.92
C PHE A 32 -11.96 -19.20 16.17
N GLY A 33 -11.58 -17.91 16.07
CA GLY A 33 -11.08 -17.10 17.17
C GLY A 33 -9.55 -17.17 17.37
N SER A 34 -8.91 -18.34 17.15
CA SER A 34 -7.46 -18.49 17.15
C SER A 34 -7.04 -19.65 16.24
N GLN A 35 -5.76 -19.70 15.84
CA GLN A 35 -5.24 -20.80 15.02
C GLN A 35 -5.30 -22.16 15.73
N GLU A 36 -5.15 -22.17 17.05
CA GLU A 36 -5.19 -23.39 17.86
C GLU A 36 -6.58 -24.01 17.92
N THR A 37 -7.65 -23.18 17.78
CA THR A 37 -9.04 -23.63 17.78
C THR A 37 -9.51 -24.12 16.41
N VAL A 38 -8.75 -23.89 15.34
CA VAL A 38 -9.06 -24.43 14.01
C VAL A 38 -8.84 -25.93 14.01
N PRO A 39 -9.84 -26.75 13.61
CA PRO A 39 -9.67 -28.20 13.54
C PRO A 39 -8.48 -28.59 12.65
N PRO A 40 -7.66 -29.58 13.05
CA PRO A 40 -6.51 -30.01 12.24
C PRO A 40 -6.92 -30.77 10.97
N CYS A 41 -8.16 -31.24 10.90
CA CYS A 41 -8.68 -32.06 9.82
C CYS A 41 -10.01 -31.51 9.30
N SER A 42 -10.30 -31.74 8.01
CA SER A 42 -11.58 -31.44 7.38
C SER A 42 -11.99 -32.57 6.44
N ILE A 43 -13.31 -32.71 6.23
CA ILE A 43 -13.83 -33.55 5.15
C ILE A 43 -14.04 -32.67 3.93
N THR A 44 -13.38 -33.01 2.83
CA THR A 44 -13.49 -32.27 1.57
C THR A 44 -14.13 -33.12 0.47
N MET A 45 -14.87 -32.46 -0.43
CA MET A 45 -15.22 -33.06 -1.72
C MET A 45 -13.96 -33.14 -2.57
N GLY A 46 -13.63 -34.35 -3.04
CA GLY A 46 -12.47 -34.54 -3.91
C GLY A 46 -12.67 -33.89 -5.30
N VAL A 47 -11.57 -33.71 -6.01
CA VAL A 47 -11.55 -33.05 -7.33
C VAL A 47 -12.48 -33.76 -8.32
N SER A 48 -12.45 -35.13 -8.37
CA SER A 48 -13.36 -35.87 -9.26
C SER A 48 -14.82 -35.68 -8.92
N THR A 49 -15.16 -35.56 -7.63
CA THR A 49 -16.53 -35.29 -7.18
C THR A 49 -16.99 -33.89 -7.63
N ILE A 50 -16.13 -32.90 -7.50
CA ILE A 50 -16.42 -31.53 -7.97
C ILE A 50 -16.63 -31.51 -9.48
N LEU A 51 -15.72 -32.15 -10.25
CA LEU A 51 -15.76 -32.19 -11.71
C LEU A 51 -16.92 -33.00 -12.28
N SER A 52 -17.58 -33.84 -11.46
CA SER A 52 -18.79 -34.58 -11.88
C SER A 52 -20.05 -33.70 -11.90
N ALA A 53 -20.00 -32.48 -11.40
CA ALA A 53 -21.11 -31.53 -11.46
C ALA A 53 -21.41 -31.13 -12.91
N ARG A 54 -22.67 -30.86 -13.23
CA ARG A 54 -23.06 -30.39 -14.57
C ARG A 54 -22.54 -28.98 -14.87
N ARG A 55 -22.50 -28.13 -13.84
CA ARG A 55 -22.03 -26.75 -13.90
C ARG A 55 -21.27 -26.38 -12.64
N ILE A 56 -20.18 -25.66 -12.78
CA ILE A 56 -19.34 -25.22 -11.68
C ILE A 56 -19.20 -23.70 -11.70
N PHE A 57 -19.37 -23.07 -10.54
CA PHE A 57 -19.04 -21.67 -10.32
C PHE A 57 -17.92 -21.58 -9.29
N LEU A 58 -16.76 -21.05 -9.71
CA LEU A 58 -15.68 -20.67 -8.83
C LEU A 58 -15.79 -19.16 -8.56
N THR A 59 -15.86 -18.79 -7.30
CA THR A 59 -15.94 -17.38 -6.89
C THR A 59 -14.69 -17.01 -6.08
N ALA A 60 -14.14 -15.82 -6.34
CA ALA A 60 -13.02 -15.28 -5.58
C ALA A 60 -13.02 -13.75 -5.60
N TRP A 61 -12.58 -13.14 -4.50
CA TRP A 61 -12.48 -11.70 -4.31
C TRP A 61 -11.17 -11.33 -3.65
N GLY A 62 -10.69 -10.12 -3.92
CA GLY A 62 -9.51 -9.54 -3.31
C GLY A 62 -8.21 -9.80 -4.09
N GLU A 63 -7.27 -8.88 -3.94
CA GLU A 63 -5.99 -8.91 -4.65
C GLU A 63 -5.10 -10.09 -4.23
N GLU A 64 -5.22 -10.54 -3.01
CA GLU A 64 -4.51 -11.72 -2.50
C GLU A 64 -4.84 -13.02 -3.25
N LYS A 65 -5.96 -13.04 -3.97
CA LYS A 65 -6.34 -14.17 -4.83
C LYS A 65 -5.84 -14.05 -6.28
N ALA A 66 -5.26 -12.90 -6.68
CA ALA A 66 -4.91 -12.64 -8.07
C ALA A 66 -3.89 -13.65 -8.65
N ASP A 67 -2.88 -14.05 -7.87
CA ASP A 67 -1.88 -15.03 -8.31
C ASP A 67 -2.48 -16.42 -8.51
N ILE A 68 -3.29 -16.87 -7.57
CA ILE A 68 -3.90 -18.20 -7.68
C ILE A 68 -4.97 -18.24 -8.77
N ILE A 69 -5.71 -17.16 -8.98
CA ILE A 69 -6.68 -17.04 -10.07
C ILE A 69 -5.95 -17.10 -11.42
N LYS A 70 -4.86 -16.37 -11.61
CA LYS A 70 -4.05 -16.48 -12.83
C LYS A 70 -3.58 -17.92 -13.09
N LYS A 71 -3.03 -18.57 -12.08
CA LYS A 71 -2.59 -19.97 -12.18
C LYS A 71 -3.75 -20.92 -12.48
N THR A 72 -4.93 -20.65 -11.91
CA THR A 72 -6.14 -21.46 -12.11
C THR A 72 -6.70 -21.34 -13.52
N VAL A 73 -6.74 -20.14 -14.11
CA VAL A 73 -7.43 -19.84 -15.36
C VAL A 73 -6.48 -19.92 -16.57
N GLU A 74 -5.25 -19.44 -16.42
CA GLU A 74 -4.26 -19.31 -17.51
C GLU A 74 -3.04 -20.23 -17.37
N GLY A 75 -2.86 -20.81 -16.16
CA GLY A 75 -1.72 -21.69 -15.87
C GLY A 75 -1.88 -23.09 -16.45
N LYS A 76 -0.82 -23.89 -16.35
CA LYS A 76 -0.87 -25.31 -16.73
C LYS A 76 -1.80 -26.07 -15.78
N VAL A 77 -2.61 -26.97 -16.32
CA VAL A 77 -3.42 -27.90 -15.56
C VAL A 77 -2.50 -28.86 -14.78
N SER A 78 -2.59 -28.83 -13.46
CA SER A 78 -1.66 -29.56 -12.58
C SER A 78 -2.28 -29.77 -11.20
N ASP A 79 -1.86 -30.83 -10.51
CA ASP A 79 -2.21 -31.12 -9.12
C ASP A 79 -1.56 -30.15 -8.11
N THR A 80 -0.50 -29.43 -8.52
CA THR A 80 0.06 -28.36 -7.69
C THR A 80 -0.88 -27.16 -7.55
N VAL A 81 -1.83 -27.02 -8.48
CA VAL A 81 -2.93 -26.06 -8.44
C VAL A 81 -4.22 -26.79 -8.74
N PRO A 82 -4.85 -27.48 -7.75
CA PRO A 82 -6.02 -28.32 -8.00
C PRO A 82 -7.19 -27.58 -8.69
N ALA A 83 -7.33 -26.25 -8.45
CA ALA A 83 -8.32 -25.43 -9.14
C ALA A 83 -8.07 -25.35 -10.66
N SER A 84 -6.85 -25.59 -11.16
CA SER A 84 -6.56 -25.60 -12.61
C SER A 84 -7.28 -26.74 -13.35
N PHE A 85 -7.68 -27.80 -12.66
CA PHE A 85 -8.48 -28.86 -13.26
C PHE A 85 -9.84 -28.38 -13.76
N LEU A 86 -10.36 -27.25 -13.26
CA LEU A 86 -11.59 -26.63 -13.77
C LEU A 86 -11.47 -26.25 -15.26
N GLN A 87 -10.27 -26.03 -15.79
CA GLN A 87 -10.05 -25.78 -17.22
C GLN A 87 -10.45 -26.98 -18.09
N THR A 88 -10.52 -28.18 -17.54
CA THR A 88 -10.93 -29.40 -18.25
C THR A 88 -12.44 -29.65 -18.21
N HIS A 89 -13.17 -28.85 -17.46
CA HIS A 89 -14.63 -29.00 -17.31
C HIS A 89 -15.37 -28.24 -18.39
N ASN A 90 -16.42 -28.87 -18.95
CA ASN A 90 -17.18 -28.32 -20.09
C ASN A 90 -18.01 -27.06 -19.76
N ASP A 91 -18.42 -26.89 -18.51
CA ASP A 91 -19.28 -25.78 -18.07
C ASP A 91 -18.82 -25.25 -16.70
N ALA A 92 -17.60 -24.68 -16.67
CA ALA A 92 -17.04 -24.02 -15.51
C ALA A 92 -16.97 -22.50 -15.71
N HIS A 93 -17.45 -21.77 -14.73
CA HIS A 93 -17.49 -20.31 -14.71
C HIS A 93 -16.67 -19.77 -13.55
N VAL A 94 -15.84 -18.77 -13.82
CA VAL A 94 -15.05 -18.07 -12.80
C VAL A 94 -15.64 -16.66 -12.64
N VAL A 95 -16.18 -16.38 -11.47
CA VAL A 95 -16.81 -15.08 -11.12
C VAL A 95 -15.94 -14.40 -10.08
N ILE A 96 -15.28 -13.32 -10.48
CA ILE A 96 -14.26 -12.63 -9.67
C ILE A 96 -14.43 -11.12 -9.77
N ASP A 97 -13.95 -10.39 -8.76
CA ASP A 97 -13.83 -8.95 -8.83
C ASP A 97 -12.56 -8.51 -9.61
N LEU A 98 -12.43 -7.21 -9.88
CA LEU A 98 -11.29 -6.67 -10.61
C LEU A 98 -9.96 -6.87 -9.84
N SER A 99 -10.00 -6.88 -8.51
CA SER A 99 -8.82 -7.08 -7.67
C SER A 99 -8.30 -8.52 -7.81
N ALA A 100 -9.17 -9.52 -7.74
CA ALA A 100 -8.81 -10.92 -7.97
C ALA A 100 -8.41 -11.19 -9.43
N ALA A 101 -8.91 -10.40 -10.38
CA ALA A 101 -8.57 -10.48 -11.81
C ALA A 101 -7.27 -9.74 -12.18
N ALA A 102 -6.69 -8.96 -11.28
CA ALA A 102 -5.63 -7.98 -11.58
C ALA A 102 -4.42 -8.55 -12.34
N LYS A 103 -4.10 -9.82 -12.15
CA LYS A 103 -2.96 -10.49 -12.81
C LYS A 103 -3.31 -11.27 -14.09
N LEU A 104 -4.59 -11.34 -14.48
CA LEU A 104 -4.99 -12.00 -15.72
C LEU A 104 -4.46 -11.24 -16.94
N THR A 105 -4.07 -12.00 -17.98
CA THR A 105 -3.58 -11.43 -19.24
C THR A 105 -4.58 -10.47 -19.87
N ARG A 106 -5.89 -10.77 -19.78
CA ARG A 106 -6.96 -9.88 -20.24
C ARG A 106 -6.95 -8.51 -19.56
N ILE A 107 -6.48 -8.43 -18.31
CA ILE A 107 -6.41 -7.17 -17.54
C ILE A 107 -5.07 -6.47 -17.76
N GLN A 108 -3.96 -7.22 -17.68
CA GLN A 108 -2.62 -6.63 -17.78
C GLN A 108 -2.21 -6.33 -19.24
N HIS A 109 -2.52 -7.23 -20.15
CA HIS A 109 -2.09 -7.17 -21.53
C HIS A 109 -3.25 -7.52 -22.48
N PRO A 110 -4.35 -6.73 -22.48
CA PRO A 110 -5.58 -7.07 -23.20
C PRO A 110 -5.37 -7.26 -24.69
N TRP A 111 -4.41 -6.57 -25.29
CA TRP A 111 -4.03 -6.70 -26.72
C TRP A 111 -3.54 -8.09 -27.13
N LEU A 112 -3.13 -8.94 -26.18
CA LEU A 112 -2.69 -10.31 -26.46
C LEU A 112 -3.85 -11.29 -26.59
N VAL A 113 -5.05 -10.93 -26.13
CA VAL A 113 -6.21 -11.86 -26.05
C VAL A 113 -7.44 -11.37 -26.80
N ALA A 114 -7.53 -10.06 -27.09
CA ALA A 114 -8.67 -9.48 -27.82
C ALA A 114 -8.31 -8.12 -28.40
N SER A 115 -9.12 -7.63 -29.36
CA SER A 115 -9.08 -6.22 -29.78
C SER A 115 -9.40 -5.32 -28.60
N CYS A 116 -8.67 -4.23 -28.45
CA CYS A 116 -8.84 -3.28 -27.36
C CYS A 116 -8.95 -1.84 -27.86
N LYS A 117 -9.59 -0.98 -27.07
CA LYS A 117 -9.60 0.45 -27.35
C LYS A 117 -8.30 1.07 -26.84
N TRP A 118 -7.44 1.50 -27.75
CA TRP A 118 -6.16 2.11 -27.41
C TRP A 118 -6.35 3.49 -26.76
N THR A 119 -5.98 3.59 -25.50
CA THR A 119 -5.84 4.83 -24.75
C THR A 119 -4.36 5.14 -24.58
N ASP A 120 -3.98 6.40 -24.30
CA ASP A 120 -2.57 6.75 -24.06
C ASP A 120 -1.93 5.90 -22.95
N LYS A 121 -2.67 5.60 -21.89
CA LYS A 121 -2.23 4.71 -20.81
C LYS A 121 -1.97 3.29 -21.31
N LEU A 122 -2.87 2.74 -22.12
CA LEU A 122 -2.72 1.38 -22.66
C LEU A 122 -1.57 1.29 -23.66
N VAL A 123 -1.36 2.31 -24.50
CA VAL A 123 -0.21 2.38 -25.39
C VAL A 123 1.09 2.42 -24.61
N ARG A 124 1.17 3.22 -23.54
CA ARG A 124 2.34 3.27 -22.65
C ARG A 124 2.63 1.90 -22.05
N SER A 125 1.61 1.25 -21.49
CA SER A 125 1.73 -0.11 -20.92
C SER A 125 2.21 -1.12 -21.95
N ALA A 126 1.65 -1.10 -23.16
CA ALA A 126 2.05 -2.01 -24.25
C ALA A 126 3.51 -1.82 -24.68
N LEU A 127 4.01 -0.57 -24.75
CA LEU A 127 5.39 -0.32 -25.14
C LEU A 127 6.38 -0.65 -24.03
N VAL A 128 6.05 -0.38 -22.75
CA VAL A 128 6.87 -0.81 -21.63
C VAL A 128 6.97 -2.34 -21.61
N TRP A 129 5.84 -3.03 -21.75
CA TRP A 129 5.80 -4.48 -21.86
C TRP A 129 6.65 -5.00 -23.05
N LEU A 130 6.53 -4.36 -24.23
CA LEU A 130 7.32 -4.75 -25.41
C LEU A 130 8.83 -4.59 -25.19
N CYS A 131 9.25 -3.54 -24.47
CA CYS A 131 10.63 -3.35 -24.05
C CYS A 131 11.12 -4.52 -23.16
N GLN A 132 10.31 -4.95 -22.22
CA GLN A 132 10.63 -6.06 -21.31
C GLN A 132 10.73 -7.40 -22.06
N VAL A 133 9.76 -7.70 -22.92
CA VAL A 133 9.73 -8.95 -23.70
C VAL A 133 10.88 -9.05 -24.70
N THR A 134 11.22 -7.93 -25.36
CA THR A 134 12.27 -7.90 -26.37
C THR A 134 13.67 -7.64 -25.80
N GLY A 135 13.76 -7.15 -24.55
CA GLY A 135 15.01 -6.69 -23.94
C GLY A 135 15.61 -5.45 -24.62
N LYS A 136 14.79 -4.68 -25.35
CA LYS A 136 15.23 -3.50 -26.11
C LYS A 136 14.77 -2.21 -25.44
N PRO A 137 15.62 -1.15 -25.41
CA PRO A 137 15.15 0.17 -25.00
C PRO A 137 14.12 0.71 -26.01
N ILE A 138 13.19 1.51 -25.52
CA ILE A 138 12.02 2.00 -26.27
C ILE A 138 12.37 2.58 -27.64
N LEU A 139 13.42 3.42 -27.73
CA LEU A 139 13.84 4.04 -28.99
C LEU A 139 14.51 3.07 -29.99
N LYS A 140 14.73 1.82 -29.59
CA LYS A 140 15.29 0.76 -30.44
C LYS A 140 14.26 -0.27 -30.90
N LEU A 141 13.00 -0.13 -30.48
CA LEU A 141 11.91 -0.97 -30.95
C LEU A 141 11.64 -0.70 -32.44
N THR A 142 11.42 -1.74 -33.22
CA THR A 142 11.21 -1.68 -34.65
C THR A 142 9.81 -2.14 -35.04
N ASN A 143 9.36 -1.85 -36.26
CA ASN A 143 8.08 -2.35 -36.78
C ASN A 143 7.99 -3.90 -36.70
N LYS A 144 9.10 -4.58 -36.83
CA LYS A 144 9.17 -6.03 -36.68
C LYS A 144 8.81 -6.46 -35.26
N ASP A 145 9.37 -5.80 -34.26
CA ASP A 145 9.08 -6.09 -32.84
C ASP A 145 7.58 -5.95 -32.52
N TYR A 146 6.94 -4.90 -33.06
CA TYR A 146 5.50 -4.71 -32.91
C TYR A 146 4.69 -5.83 -33.59
N ASN A 147 5.01 -6.17 -34.81
CA ASN A 147 4.28 -7.18 -35.57
C ASN A 147 4.40 -8.57 -34.92
N GLU A 148 5.60 -8.95 -34.48
CA GLU A 148 5.85 -10.26 -33.88
C GLU A 148 5.22 -10.41 -32.49
N ASN A 149 4.83 -9.30 -31.84
CA ASN A 149 4.27 -9.29 -30.49
C ASN A 149 2.81 -8.78 -30.42
N GLY A 150 2.06 -8.84 -31.52
CA GLY A 150 0.63 -8.55 -31.53
C GLY A 150 0.25 -7.08 -31.44
N LEU A 151 1.18 -6.17 -31.71
CA LEU A 151 0.98 -4.70 -31.61
C LEU A 151 0.88 -4.01 -32.98
N SER A 152 0.54 -4.75 -34.05
CA SER A 152 0.42 -4.20 -35.41
C SER A 152 -0.59 -3.05 -35.52
N GLU A 153 -1.65 -3.06 -34.70
CA GLU A 153 -2.63 -1.97 -34.66
C GLU A 153 -1.98 -0.63 -34.29
N LEU A 154 -0.97 -0.62 -33.43
CA LEU A 154 -0.26 0.60 -33.06
C LEU A 154 0.54 1.16 -34.24
N LEU A 155 1.06 0.32 -35.14
CA LEU A 155 1.72 0.78 -36.36
C LEU A 155 0.73 1.49 -37.28
N ALA A 156 -0.50 1.01 -37.36
CA ALA A 156 -1.55 1.69 -38.12
C ALA A 156 -1.96 3.02 -37.49
N LEU A 157 -2.06 3.09 -36.16
CA LEU A 157 -2.42 4.32 -35.45
C LEU A 157 -1.34 5.41 -35.52
N TYR A 158 -0.07 5.04 -35.37
CA TYR A 158 1.05 5.99 -35.30
C TYR A 158 1.84 6.10 -36.62
N GLY A 159 1.52 5.30 -37.62
CA GLY A 159 2.21 5.23 -38.91
C GLY A 159 3.55 4.45 -38.89
N SER A 160 4.20 4.36 -37.73
CA SER A 160 5.45 3.61 -37.57
C SER A 160 5.77 3.38 -36.09
N ALA A 161 6.62 2.36 -35.81
CA ALA A 161 7.21 2.16 -34.50
C ALA A 161 7.98 3.39 -34.02
N TYR A 162 8.71 4.07 -34.91
CA TYR A 162 9.47 5.26 -34.58
C TYR A 162 8.59 6.35 -33.96
N ASN A 163 7.45 6.66 -34.57
CA ASN A 163 6.53 7.69 -34.06
C ASN A 163 5.93 7.32 -32.71
N ALA A 164 5.49 6.06 -32.56
CA ALA A 164 4.98 5.56 -31.28
C ALA A 164 6.05 5.60 -30.18
N ASN A 165 7.27 5.14 -30.51
CA ASN A 165 8.41 5.14 -29.59
C ASN A 165 8.73 6.56 -29.08
N ILE A 166 8.84 7.54 -30.00
CA ILE A 166 9.15 8.94 -29.64
C ILE A 166 8.06 9.52 -28.73
N LYS A 167 6.78 9.30 -29.08
CA LYS A 167 5.67 9.80 -28.24
C LYS A 167 5.78 9.27 -26.82
N ILE A 168 5.87 7.94 -26.67
CA ILE A 168 5.87 7.33 -25.34
C ILE A 168 7.18 7.61 -24.58
N PHE A 169 8.32 7.69 -25.28
CA PHE A 169 9.58 8.11 -24.66
C PHE A 169 9.44 9.52 -24.05
N ASN A 170 8.88 10.46 -24.78
CA ASN A 170 8.65 11.82 -24.28
C ASN A 170 7.67 11.83 -23.11
N ASP A 171 6.58 11.07 -23.19
CA ASP A 171 5.60 10.96 -22.10
C ASP A 171 6.27 10.44 -20.82
N LEU A 172 7.08 9.38 -20.90
CA LEU A 172 7.83 8.84 -19.76
C LEU A 172 8.90 9.82 -19.27
N GLN A 173 9.62 10.49 -20.16
CA GLN A 173 10.64 11.46 -19.77
C GLN A 173 10.05 12.65 -19.01
N HIS A 174 8.83 13.08 -19.36
CA HIS A 174 8.14 14.17 -18.68
C HIS A 174 7.70 13.80 -17.25
N THR A 175 7.65 12.53 -16.90
CA THR A 175 7.39 12.12 -15.51
C THR A 175 8.59 12.33 -14.58
N ILE A 176 9.81 12.40 -15.15
CA ILE A 176 11.04 12.56 -14.36
C ILE A 176 11.22 14.03 -14.00
N THR A 177 11.25 14.32 -12.70
CA THR A 177 11.44 15.67 -12.19
C THR A 177 12.37 15.72 -10.98
N GLY A 178 13.26 16.68 -10.97
CA GLY A 178 14.03 17.06 -9.77
C GLY A 178 13.31 18.04 -8.86
N TRP A 179 12.09 18.49 -9.25
CA TRP A 179 11.30 19.52 -8.58
C TRP A 179 9.89 19.02 -8.25
N PRO A 180 9.70 18.13 -7.27
CA PRO A 180 8.39 17.55 -6.99
C PRO A 180 7.32 18.58 -6.62
N GLY A 181 7.72 19.74 -6.10
CA GLY A 181 6.84 20.89 -5.86
C GLY A 181 6.71 21.86 -7.02
N GLY A 182 7.32 21.56 -8.18
CA GLY A 182 7.41 22.46 -9.32
C GLY A 182 8.58 23.43 -9.23
N LYS A 183 9.21 23.71 -10.38
CA LYS A 183 10.31 24.69 -10.49
C LYS A 183 9.72 26.08 -10.73
N PRO A 184 10.14 27.13 -9.99
CA PRO A 184 9.66 28.49 -10.21
C PRO A 184 9.87 28.93 -11.66
N ASP A 185 8.86 29.60 -12.20
CA ASP A 185 8.90 30.25 -13.54
C ASP A 185 9.25 29.33 -14.71
N ALA A 186 9.15 28.02 -14.54
CA ALA A 186 9.37 27.05 -15.61
C ALA A 186 8.11 26.85 -16.47
N ASP A 187 8.32 26.47 -17.74
CA ASP A 187 7.24 25.92 -18.57
C ASP A 187 6.83 24.56 -17.99
N ASP A 188 5.59 24.46 -17.56
CA ASP A 188 4.99 23.29 -16.93
C ASP A 188 3.90 22.62 -17.79
N THR A 189 3.82 22.97 -19.07
CA THR A 189 2.77 22.51 -20.00
C THR A 189 2.62 20.98 -19.98
N TYR A 190 3.75 20.25 -19.90
CA TYR A 190 3.80 18.79 -19.87
C TYR A 190 4.21 18.22 -18.50
N ARG A 191 4.18 19.04 -17.44
CA ARG A 191 4.63 18.66 -16.10
C ARG A 191 3.44 18.48 -15.17
N PRO A 192 3.24 17.30 -14.57
CA PRO A 192 2.14 17.08 -13.65
C PRO A 192 2.32 17.85 -12.33
N GLU A 193 3.56 18.08 -11.90
CA GLU A 193 3.88 18.78 -10.65
C GLU A 193 3.55 20.25 -10.62
N ARG A 194 3.44 20.89 -11.78
CA ARG A 194 3.13 22.31 -11.99
C ARG A 194 4.07 23.31 -11.28
N ALA A 195 4.45 24.38 -12.00
CA ALA A 195 5.30 25.44 -11.45
C ALA A 195 4.56 26.31 -10.41
N LYS A 196 3.28 26.57 -10.65
CA LYS A 196 2.46 27.44 -9.79
C LYS A 196 1.36 26.67 -9.08
N PRO A 197 0.96 27.10 -7.86
CA PRO A 197 1.60 28.15 -7.04
C PRO A 197 2.99 27.74 -6.52
N PHE A 198 3.86 28.72 -6.24
CA PHE A 198 5.18 28.48 -5.66
C PHE A 198 5.46 29.56 -4.58
N PRO A 199 5.99 29.20 -3.37
CA PRO A 199 6.15 27.84 -2.86
C PRO A 199 4.80 27.15 -2.63
N LYS A 200 4.82 25.83 -2.55
CA LYS A 200 3.61 25.03 -2.25
C LYS A 200 3.48 24.74 -0.76
N ARG A 201 2.24 24.69 -0.29
CA ARG A 201 1.87 24.00 0.96
C ARG A 201 1.65 22.53 0.64
N VAL A 202 2.32 21.66 1.37
CA VAL A 202 2.33 20.21 1.12
C VAL A 202 1.94 19.47 2.39
N ILE A 203 1.05 18.50 2.31
CA ILE A 203 0.82 17.54 3.38
C ILE A 203 1.21 16.15 2.90
N VAL A 204 2.06 15.49 3.67
CA VAL A 204 2.36 14.06 3.53
C VAL A 204 1.59 13.31 4.62
N PHE A 205 0.59 12.55 4.24
CA PHE A 205 -0.11 11.64 5.13
C PHE A 205 0.67 10.34 5.24
N SER A 206 1.01 9.96 6.46
CA SER A 206 1.76 8.77 6.82
C SER A 206 0.83 7.88 7.65
N PRO A 207 0.34 6.75 7.12
CA PRO A 207 -0.53 5.84 7.86
C PRO A 207 0.04 5.43 9.21
N HIS A 208 1.33 5.15 9.27
CA HIS A 208 2.08 4.87 10.51
C HIS A 208 3.29 5.80 10.62
N PRO A 209 3.85 6.00 11.83
CA PRO A 209 5.06 6.81 12.02
C PRO A 209 6.32 6.18 11.46
N ASP A 210 6.48 6.14 10.14
CA ASP A 210 7.64 5.69 9.36
C ASP A 210 7.39 5.72 7.85
N ASP A 211 6.14 5.61 7.40
CA ASP A 211 5.78 5.52 5.97
C ASP A 211 6.26 6.75 5.17
N ASP A 212 6.25 7.94 5.78
CA ASP A 212 6.76 9.19 5.20
C ASP A 212 8.24 9.12 4.83
N VAL A 213 9.08 8.60 5.72
CA VAL A 213 10.54 8.51 5.50
C VAL A 213 10.94 7.26 4.73
N ILE A 214 10.27 6.12 4.96
CA ILE A 214 10.58 4.88 4.27
C ILE A 214 10.17 4.97 2.79
N SER A 215 8.98 5.46 2.50
CA SER A 215 8.45 5.49 1.13
C SER A 215 8.80 6.78 0.41
N MET A 216 8.70 7.93 1.07
CA MET A 216 8.86 9.24 0.47
C MET A 216 10.09 10.04 0.90
N GLY A 217 10.96 9.52 1.77
CA GLY A 217 12.03 10.31 2.41
C GLY A 217 12.93 11.11 1.45
N GLY A 218 13.17 10.63 0.23
CA GLY A 218 13.89 11.39 -0.80
C GLY A 218 13.09 12.57 -1.32
N THR A 219 11.83 12.37 -1.68
CA THR A 219 10.91 13.42 -2.15
C THR A 219 10.59 14.41 -1.04
N LEU A 220 10.31 13.93 0.16
CA LEU A 220 10.04 14.75 1.35
C LEU A 220 11.18 15.74 1.61
N ARG A 221 12.42 15.22 1.69
CA ARG A 221 13.61 16.04 1.89
C ARG A 221 13.79 17.09 0.80
N ARG A 222 13.56 16.72 -0.45
CA ARG A 222 13.69 17.64 -1.60
C ARG A 222 12.66 18.75 -1.56
N LEU A 223 11.41 18.46 -1.21
CA LEU A 223 10.37 19.47 -1.01
C LEU A 223 10.80 20.51 0.04
N VAL A 224 11.30 20.05 1.18
CA VAL A 224 11.80 20.96 2.24
C VAL A 224 12.98 21.80 1.76
N GLN A 225 13.99 21.17 1.13
CA GLN A 225 15.18 21.88 0.62
C GLN A 225 14.87 22.90 -0.46
N GLN A 226 13.75 22.71 -1.19
CA GLN A 226 13.29 23.64 -2.22
C GLN A 226 12.40 24.76 -1.68
N GLY A 227 12.23 24.84 -0.37
CA GLY A 227 11.53 25.94 0.31
C GLY A 227 10.00 25.83 0.30
N HIS A 228 9.47 24.61 0.09
CA HIS A 228 8.03 24.38 0.25
C HIS A 228 7.65 24.30 1.74
N ASP A 229 6.42 24.69 2.02
CA ASP A 229 5.81 24.59 3.36
C ASP A 229 5.26 23.16 3.54
N VAL A 230 6.04 22.31 4.23
CA VAL A 230 5.81 20.88 4.30
C VAL A 230 5.29 20.48 5.68
N HIS A 231 4.14 19.84 5.70
CA HIS A 231 3.51 19.22 6.86
C HIS A 231 3.55 17.69 6.72
N VAL A 232 3.74 17.00 7.85
CA VAL A 232 3.61 15.54 7.94
C VAL A 232 2.48 15.22 8.92
N ALA A 233 1.56 14.36 8.49
CA ALA A 233 0.40 13.95 9.28
C ALA A 233 0.41 12.44 9.49
N TYR A 234 0.75 12.01 10.70
CA TYR A 234 0.69 10.60 11.12
C TYR A 234 -0.74 10.25 11.49
N GLU A 235 -1.35 9.35 10.72
CA GLU A 235 -2.77 9.05 10.81
C GLU A 235 -3.09 8.13 11.98
N THR A 236 -2.18 7.20 12.31
CA THR A 236 -2.32 6.27 13.44
C THR A 236 -1.10 6.36 14.36
N SER A 237 -1.25 5.90 15.60
CA SER A 237 -0.14 5.86 16.55
C SER A 237 0.94 4.84 16.21
N GLY A 238 0.61 3.80 15.41
CA GLY A 238 1.53 2.69 15.12
C GLY A 238 1.89 1.85 16.36
N ASN A 239 1.15 1.97 17.45
CA ASN A 239 1.46 1.38 18.77
C ASN A 239 1.64 -0.15 18.71
N ILE A 240 0.92 -0.85 17.82
CA ILE A 240 0.96 -2.31 17.71
C ILE A 240 2.34 -2.84 17.25
N ALA A 241 3.08 -2.02 16.52
CA ALA A 241 4.42 -2.38 16.02
C ALA A 241 5.52 -2.31 17.10
N VAL A 242 5.22 -1.75 18.29
CA VAL A 242 6.19 -1.61 19.37
C VAL A 242 6.18 -2.83 20.26
N GLY A 243 7.34 -3.48 20.44
CA GLY A 243 7.52 -4.61 21.34
C GLY A 243 7.33 -4.25 22.81
N ASP A 244 6.95 -5.23 23.61
CA ASP A 244 6.75 -5.02 25.06
C ASP A 244 8.08 -4.73 25.78
N GLU A 245 9.19 -5.25 25.26
CA GLU A 245 10.55 -4.99 25.75
C GLU A 245 10.95 -3.51 25.60
N GLU A 246 10.46 -2.84 24.55
CA GLU A 246 10.70 -1.41 24.37
C GLU A 246 9.96 -0.59 25.44
N VAL A 247 8.73 -0.96 25.76
CA VAL A 247 7.99 -0.34 26.87
C VAL A 247 8.77 -0.46 28.17
N VAL A 248 9.27 -1.66 28.48
CA VAL A 248 10.08 -1.91 29.69
C VAL A 248 11.34 -1.07 29.67
N ARG A 249 12.04 -0.98 28.53
CA ARG A 249 13.26 -0.17 28.37
C ARG A 249 13.01 1.32 28.66
N PHE A 250 11.97 1.89 28.06
CA PHE A 250 11.63 3.28 28.27
C PHE A 250 11.15 3.56 29.73
N MET A 251 10.45 2.63 30.32
CA MET A 251 10.05 2.76 31.74
C MET A 251 11.26 2.71 32.68
N HIS A 252 12.26 1.88 32.39
CA HIS A 252 13.52 1.88 33.15
C HIS A 252 14.24 3.23 33.00
N PHE A 253 14.25 3.81 31.80
CA PHE A 253 14.82 5.12 31.54
C PHE A 253 14.10 6.20 32.36
N ILE A 254 12.75 6.23 32.34
CA ILE A 254 11.96 7.21 33.11
C ILE A 254 12.22 7.07 34.61
N ASN A 255 12.29 5.84 35.11
CA ASN A 255 12.58 5.60 36.53
C ASN A 255 13.99 6.11 36.91
N GLY A 256 15.01 5.80 36.09
CA GLY A 256 16.37 6.30 36.30
C GLY A 256 16.47 7.83 36.20
N PHE A 257 15.74 8.44 35.27
CA PHE A 257 15.66 9.91 35.12
C PHE A 257 15.04 10.54 36.38
N ASN A 258 13.94 10.00 36.91
CA ASN A 258 13.30 10.50 38.11
C ASN A 258 14.20 10.39 39.35
N GLN A 259 14.95 9.27 39.47
CA GLN A 259 15.96 9.11 40.52
C GLN A 259 17.05 10.18 40.45
N LEU A 260 17.57 10.41 39.23
CA LEU A 260 18.66 11.36 39.00
C LEU A 260 18.26 12.82 39.33
N PHE A 261 17.01 13.19 39.02
CA PHE A 261 16.50 14.58 39.19
C PHE A 261 15.63 14.80 40.42
N GLY A 262 15.61 13.87 41.37
CA GLY A 262 14.97 14.05 42.65
C GLY A 262 13.45 13.92 42.67
N ASN A 263 12.85 13.34 41.61
CA ASN A 263 11.40 13.10 41.53
C ASN A 263 11.02 11.69 42.08
N GLU A 264 11.85 11.13 42.96
CA GLU A 264 11.66 9.75 43.47
C GLU A 264 10.38 9.54 44.28
N GLN A 265 9.76 10.62 44.75
CA GLN A 265 8.59 10.53 45.64
C GLN A 265 7.24 10.58 44.92
N ASP A 266 7.19 10.56 43.58
CA ASP A 266 5.94 10.50 42.84
C ASP A 266 5.33 9.10 42.92
N GLU A 267 4.46 8.91 43.91
CA GLU A 267 3.77 7.61 44.13
C GLU A 267 2.86 7.21 42.97
N VAL A 268 2.40 8.16 42.15
CA VAL A 268 1.59 7.90 40.97
C VAL A 268 2.46 7.21 39.90
N ILE A 269 3.64 7.74 39.62
CA ILE A 269 4.60 7.16 38.66
C ILE A 269 5.03 5.76 39.10
N LYS A 270 5.35 5.58 40.40
CA LYS A 270 5.73 4.27 40.96
C LYS A 270 4.61 3.23 40.84
N SER A 271 3.38 3.65 41.15
CA SER A 271 2.21 2.78 41.03
C SER A 271 1.98 2.35 39.61
N LYS A 272 2.02 3.29 38.65
CA LYS A 272 1.87 3.00 37.21
C LYS A 272 2.99 2.10 36.70
N TYR A 273 4.23 2.33 37.09
CA TYR A 273 5.34 1.46 36.76
C TYR A 273 5.10 0.01 37.19
N LYS A 274 4.65 -0.19 38.43
CA LYS A 274 4.36 -1.51 38.99
C LYS A 274 3.21 -2.20 38.25
N GLU A 275 2.14 -1.45 37.99
CA GLU A 275 0.94 -1.93 37.29
C GLU A 275 1.29 -2.42 35.87
N ILE A 276 2.00 -1.60 35.08
CA ILE A 276 2.39 -1.93 33.71
C ILE A 276 3.35 -3.13 33.68
N LYS A 277 4.35 -3.15 34.58
CA LYS A 277 5.29 -4.26 34.67
C LYS A 277 4.61 -5.58 35.00
N GLU A 278 3.62 -5.55 35.91
CA GLU A 278 2.88 -6.75 36.29
C GLU A 278 1.94 -7.20 35.17
N PHE A 279 1.30 -6.27 34.45
CA PHE A 279 0.52 -6.59 33.26
C PHE A 279 1.40 -7.28 32.18
N LEU A 280 2.53 -6.67 31.80
CA LEU A 280 3.41 -7.20 30.75
C LEU A 280 3.99 -8.57 31.12
N LYS A 281 4.25 -8.84 32.41
CA LYS A 281 4.74 -10.13 32.88
C LYS A 281 3.73 -11.27 32.69
N HIS A 282 2.44 -11.00 32.78
CA HIS A 282 1.36 -11.98 32.69
C HIS A 282 0.62 -11.96 31.34
N LYS A 283 0.96 -11.02 30.47
CA LYS A 283 0.37 -10.87 29.13
C LYS A 283 0.63 -12.12 28.29
N LYS A 284 -0.43 -12.62 27.67
CA LYS A 284 -0.37 -13.74 26.73
C LYS A 284 -0.42 -13.23 25.28
N GLU A 285 0.00 -14.08 24.37
CA GLU A 285 -0.15 -13.83 22.94
C GLU A 285 -1.63 -13.60 22.59
N GLY A 286 -1.93 -12.50 21.90
CA GLY A 286 -3.30 -12.12 21.55
C GLY A 286 -4.02 -11.23 22.59
N ASP A 287 -3.45 -11.02 23.78
CA ASP A 287 -4.02 -10.08 24.75
C ASP A 287 -3.91 -8.63 24.26
N ILE A 288 -4.98 -7.87 24.47
CA ILE A 288 -5.02 -6.44 24.14
C ILE A 288 -4.24 -5.66 25.21
N ASP A 289 -3.32 -4.81 24.76
CA ASP A 289 -2.60 -3.89 25.63
C ASP A 289 -3.54 -2.98 26.42
N THR A 290 -3.19 -2.71 27.70
CA THR A 290 -3.89 -1.69 28.49
C THR A 290 -3.73 -0.32 27.83
N GLN A 291 -4.61 0.63 28.19
CA GLN A 291 -4.52 1.99 27.67
C GLN A 291 -3.16 2.63 27.95
N ASP A 292 -2.60 2.41 29.14
CA ASP A 292 -1.29 2.97 29.52
C ASP A 292 -0.16 2.38 28.64
N VAL A 293 -0.15 1.07 28.40
CA VAL A 293 0.83 0.41 27.52
C VAL A 293 0.72 0.94 26.09
N ARG A 294 -0.50 1.04 25.55
CA ARG A 294 -0.72 1.63 24.21
C ARG A 294 -0.24 3.06 24.13
N THR A 295 -0.51 3.86 25.15
CA THR A 295 -0.06 5.25 25.21
C THR A 295 1.46 5.35 25.19
N ILE A 296 2.16 4.52 25.99
CA ILE A 296 3.63 4.52 26.00
C ILE A 296 4.17 4.09 24.63
N LYS A 297 3.63 3.02 24.04
CA LYS A 297 4.01 2.59 22.70
C LYS A 297 3.81 3.70 21.65
N GLY A 298 2.68 4.41 21.72
CA GLY A 298 2.42 5.56 20.87
C GLY A 298 3.40 6.73 21.10
N LEU A 299 3.78 7.00 22.35
CA LEU A 299 4.78 8.03 22.68
C LEU A 299 6.17 7.70 22.13
N ILE A 300 6.57 6.42 22.15
CA ILE A 300 7.83 5.96 21.54
C ILE A 300 7.81 6.29 20.05
N ARG A 301 6.78 5.86 19.32
CA ARG A 301 6.63 6.13 17.88
C ARG A 301 6.59 7.63 17.55
N ARG A 302 5.91 8.42 18.37
CA ARG A 302 5.90 9.89 18.21
C ARG A 302 7.28 10.51 18.40
N GLY A 303 8.07 9.98 19.34
CA GLY A 303 9.46 10.42 19.56
C GLY A 303 10.33 10.18 18.32
N GLU A 304 10.26 8.98 17.76
CA GLU A 304 10.96 8.60 16.53
C GLU A 304 10.53 9.49 15.36
N ALA A 305 9.22 9.64 15.14
CA ALA A 305 8.66 10.48 14.07
C ALA A 305 9.11 11.96 14.17
N ARG A 306 9.06 12.55 15.38
CA ARG A 306 9.56 13.92 15.59
C ARG A 306 11.04 14.06 15.28
N THR A 307 11.84 13.05 15.67
CA THR A 307 13.28 13.06 15.42
C THR A 307 13.58 12.95 13.92
N ALA A 308 12.86 12.09 13.20
CA ALA A 308 12.95 11.96 11.74
C ALA A 308 12.55 13.26 11.02
N CYS A 309 11.45 13.89 11.42
CA CYS A 309 11.00 15.17 10.88
C CYS A 309 12.02 16.29 11.14
N THR A 310 12.54 16.39 12.36
CA THR A 310 13.60 17.37 12.72
C THR A 310 14.86 17.14 11.90
N PHE A 311 15.27 15.89 11.71
CA PHE A 311 16.42 15.54 10.87
C PHE A 311 16.20 15.99 9.41
N ASN A 312 14.98 15.95 8.91
CA ASN A 312 14.63 16.45 7.58
C ASN A 312 14.32 17.96 7.55
N GLN A 313 14.54 18.69 8.65
CA GLN A 313 14.34 20.13 8.79
C GLN A 313 12.85 20.54 8.69
N ILE A 314 11.93 19.67 9.09
CA ILE A 314 10.50 19.97 9.20
C ILE A 314 10.26 20.55 10.60
N PRO A 315 9.65 21.74 10.74
CA PRO A 315 9.30 22.34 12.03
C PRO A 315 8.34 21.44 12.82
N LEU A 316 8.47 21.39 14.16
CA LEU A 316 7.64 20.51 14.98
C LEU A 316 6.15 20.91 15.01
N ASP A 317 5.83 22.16 14.75
CA ASP A 317 4.45 22.65 14.57
C ASP A 317 3.82 22.23 13.24
N HIS A 318 4.62 21.71 12.29
CA HIS A 318 4.15 21.08 11.07
C HIS A 318 4.03 19.55 11.17
N VAL A 319 4.26 18.99 12.36
CA VAL A 319 4.16 17.54 12.63
C VAL A 319 2.87 17.24 13.35
N HIS A 320 1.93 16.58 12.70
CA HIS A 320 0.59 16.30 13.18
C HIS A 320 0.41 14.84 13.54
N PHE A 321 -0.17 14.55 14.72
CA PHE A 321 -0.54 13.21 15.14
C PHE A 321 -2.06 13.16 15.24
N LEU A 322 -2.71 12.44 14.34
CA LEU A 322 -4.15 12.45 14.18
C LEU A 322 -4.85 11.44 15.08
N ASP A 323 -4.17 10.32 15.40
CA ASP A 323 -4.69 9.23 16.24
C ASP A 323 -6.11 8.80 15.82
N LEU A 324 -6.29 8.46 14.55
CA LEU A 324 -7.60 8.15 14.00
C LEU A 324 -8.31 7.03 14.80
N PRO A 325 -9.54 7.27 15.26
CA PRO A 325 -10.29 6.39 16.16
C PRO A 325 -10.42 4.95 15.68
N PHE A 326 -10.53 4.73 14.37
CA PHE A 326 -10.65 3.38 13.82
C PHE A 326 -9.48 2.47 14.22
N TYR A 327 -8.29 3.04 14.41
CA TYR A 327 -7.06 2.31 14.75
C TYR A 327 -6.86 2.19 16.25
N GLU A 328 -7.17 3.24 17.01
CA GLU A 328 -6.79 3.39 18.42
C GLU A 328 -7.57 2.50 19.41
N SER A 329 -8.45 1.63 18.91
CA SER A 329 -9.16 0.63 19.72
C SER A 329 -8.22 -0.37 20.42
N GLY A 330 -6.99 -0.53 19.91
CA GLY A 330 -6.02 -1.52 20.38
C GLY A 330 -6.30 -2.96 19.93
N LYS A 331 -7.42 -3.20 19.24
CA LYS A 331 -7.77 -4.52 18.69
C LYS A 331 -6.93 -4.82 17.45
N ILE A 332 -6.63 -6.09 17.21
CA ILE A 332 -5.97 -6.56 15.99
C ILE A 332 -6.86 -6.23 14.79
N GLU A 333 -8.15 -6.60 14.86
CA GLU A 333 -9.13 -6.21 13.86
C GLU A 333 -9.55 -4.75 14.10
N LYS A 334 -9.21 -3.90 13.12
CA LYS A 334 -9.48 -2.47 13.19
C LYS A 334 -10.96 -2.17 12.97
N LEU A 335 -11.47 -1.18 13.69
CA LEU A 335 -12.83 -0.70 13.50
C LEU A 335 -13.05 -0.23 12.04
N PRO A 336 -14.28 -0.21 11.54
CA PRO A 336 -14.60 0.50 10.31
C PRO A 336 -14.19 1.98 10.44
N MET A 337 -13.69 2.58 9.37
CA MET A 337 -13.50 4.03 9.28
C MET A 337 -14.87 4.73 9.40
N GLY A 338 -14.94 5.79 10.19
CA GLY A 338 -16.17 6.52 10.49
C GLY A 338 -16.05 8.04 10.29
N GLU A 339 -17.16 8.75 10.53
CA GLU A 339 -17.22 10.22 10.39
C GLU A 339 -16.19 10.94 11.26
N ALA A 340 -15.94 10.44 12.46
CA ALA A 340 -14.95 11.05 13.38
C ALA A 340 -13.53 11.01 12.79
N ASP A 341 -13.16 9.94 12.06
CA ASP A 341 -11.87 9.85 11.40
C ASP A 341 -11.77 10.89 10.27
N VAL A 342 -12.81 11.00 9.46
CA VAL A 342 -12.90 11.94 8.33
C VAL A 342 -12.86 13.39 8.83
N ASP A 343 -13.57 13.73 9.91
CA ASP A 343 -13.61 15.07 10.47
C ASP A 343 -12.25 15.55 10.98
N ILE A 344 -11.46 14.65 11.60
CA ILE A 344 -10.10 14.95 12.05
C ILE A 344 -9.22 15.31 10.86
N VAL A 345 -9.25 14.50 9.80
CA VAL A 345 -8.49 14.76 8.57
C VAL A 345 -8.95 16.04 7.90
N ARG A 346 -10.28 16.24 7.77
CA ARG A 346 -10.88 17.42 7.16
C ARG A 346 -10.44 18.70 7.85
N LYS A 347 -10.42 18.72 9.20
CA LYS A 347 -9.95 19.87 9.98
C LYS A 347 -8.52 20.24 9.61
N LEU A 348 -7.63 19.27 9.45
CA LEU A 348 -6.23 19.52 9.07
C LEU A 348 -6.13 20.09 7.66
N ILE A 349 -6.74 19.44 6.67
CA ILE A 349 -6.65 19.90 5.26
C ILE A 349 -7.30 21.27 5.06
N SER A 350 -8.41 21.56 5.75
CA SER A 350 -9.07 22.88 5.71
C SER A 350 -8.20 23.95 6.36
N THR A 351 -7.40 23.62 7.36
CA THR A 351 -6.49 24.56 8.05
C THR A 351 -5.28 24.87 7.18
N VAL A 352 -4.62 23.84 6.63
CA VAL A 352 -3.39 23.98 5.84
C VAL A 352 -3.70 24.45 4.42
N GLN A 353 -4.84 24.06 3.84
CA GLN A 353 -5.23 24.31 2.45
C GLN A 353 -4.11 23.95 1.46
N PRO A 354 -3.72 22.67 1.39
CA PRO A 354 -2.54 22.24 0.67
C PRO A 354 -2.69 22.35 -0.85
N HIS A 355 -1.58 22.60 -1.52
CA HIS A 355 -1.47 22.52 -2.98
C HIS A 355 -1.09 21.11 -3.45
N GLN A 356 -0.46 20.34 -2.56
CA GLN A 356 -0.14 18.91 -2.79
C GLN A 356 -0.45 18.11 -1.54
N ILE A 357 -1.14 16.99 -1.74
CA ILE A 357 -1.42 15.98 -0.73
C ILE A 357 -0.78 14.69 -1.21
N TYR A 358 0.04 14.09 -0.38
CA TYR A 358 0.62 12.77 -0.62
C TYR A 358 -0.04 11.75 0.31
N VAL A 359 -0.54 10.64 -0.26
CA VAL A 359 -1.20 9.56 0.47
C VAL A 359 -0.60 8.22 0.09
N ALA A 360 -0.60 7.27 1.01
CA ALA A 360 -0.13 5.92 0.74
C ALA A 360 -1.09 5.18 -0.21
N ASP A 361 -0.54 4.33 -1.07
CA ASP A 361 -1.34 3.45 -1.91
C ASP A 361 -2.20 2.50 -1.04
N PRO A 362 -3.50 2.32 -1.36
CA PRO A 362 -4.47 1.75 -0.45
C PRO A 362 -4.39 0.22 -0.32
N HIS A 363 -3.61 -0.26 0.66
CA HIS A 363 -3.60 -1.65 1.10
C HIS A 363 -3.80 -1.75 2.63
N GLY A 364 -4.59 -2.69 3.12
CA GLY A 364 -4.79 -2.94 4.55
C GLY A 364 -5.19 -1.69 5.34
N THR A 365 -4.44 -1.36 6.40
CA THR A 365 -4.61 -0.13 7.20
C THR A 365 -4.43 1.13 6.37
N HIS A 366 -3.48 1.13 5.42
CA HIS A 366 -3.23 2.25 4.52
C HIS A 366 -4.47 2.60 3.69
N ARG A 367 -5.28 1.62 3.29
CA ARG A 367 -6.53 1.87 2.59
C ARG A 367 -7.50 2.71 3.41
N LYS A 368 -7.71 2.35 4.68
CA LYS A 368 -8.62 3.11 5.57
C LYS A 368 -8.14 4.55 5.77
N CYS A 369 -6.84 4.73 5.93
CA CYS A 369 -6.20 6.03 6.02
C CYS A 369 -6.43 6.86 4.74
N THR A 370 -6.11 6.31 3.58
CA THR A 370 -6.33 6.97 2.29
C THR A 370 -7.81 7.25 2.03
N ASP A 371 -8.72 6.32 2.36
CA ASP A 371 -10.16 6.51 2.22
C ASP A 371 -10.65 7.67 3.09
N ALA A 372 -10.12 7.85 4.32
CA ALA A 372 -10.45 8.99 5.19
C ALA A 372 -10.01 10.33 4.57
N VAL A 373 -8.81 10.38 3.96
CA VAL A 373 -8.31 11.58 3.27
C VAL A 373 -9.17 11.91 2.05
N LEU A 374 -9.49 10.91 1.23
CA LEU A 374 -10.32 11.11 0.04
C LEU A 374 -11.74 11.55 0.41
N ALA A 375 -12.35 10.94 1.44
CA ALA A 375 -13.66 11.35 1.95
C ALA A 375 -13.64 12.81 2.48
N ALA A 376 -12.59 13.20 3.19
CA ALA A 376 -12.42 14.58 3.64
C ALA A 376 -12.30 15.58 2.48
N ILE A 377 -11.58 15.21 1.41
CA ILE A 377 -11.48 16.01 0.19
C ILE A 377 -12.84 16.13 -0.51
N ASP A 378 -13.63 15.05 -0.56
CA ASP A 378 -14.96 15.10 -1.17
C ASP A 378 -15.91 16.03 -0.39
N LEU A 379 -15.86 16.02 0.93
CA LEU A 379 -16.60 17.00 1.74
C LEU A 379 -16.17 18.44 1.48
N GLU A 380 -14.87 18.70 1.25
CA GLU A 380 -14.37 20.01 0.87
C GLU A 380 -14.82 20.44 -0.55
N LYS A 381 -14.95 19.46 -1.49
CA LYS A 381 -15.54 19.71 -2.81
C LYS A 381 -17.01 20.08 -2.71
N GLU A 382 -17.79 19.38 -1.90
CA GLU A 382 -19.20 19.68 -1.62
C GLU A 382 -19.35 21.08 -1.01
N ALA A 383 -18.42 21.45 -0.10
CA ALA A 383 -18.34 22.79 0.46
C ALA A 383 -17.83 23.86 -0.50
N LYS A 384 -17.43 23.48 -1.73
CA LYS A 384 -16.87 24.36 -2.76
C LYS A 384 -15.62 25.13 -2.29
N ALA A 385 -14.76 24.48 -1.53
CA ALA A 385 -13.54 25.07 -0.98
C ALA A 385 -12.61 25.56 -2.13
N ALA A 386 -12.29 26.85 -2.14
CA ALA A 386 -11.57 27.49 -3.22
C ALA A 386 -10.14 26.95 -3.42
N TRP A 387 -9.49 26.51 -2.34
CA TRP A 387 -8.12 26.01 -2.36
C TRP A 387 -7.96 24.70 -3.17
N LEU A 388 -9.02 23.92 -3.32
CA LEU A 388 -8.99 22.66 -4.08
C LEU A 388 -8.67 22.85 -5.57
N LYS A 389 -8.90 24.04 -6.12
CA LYS A 389 -8.58 24.37 -7.53
C LYS A 389 -7.12 24.09 -7.86
N ASP A 390 -6.23 24.41 -6.93
CA ASP A 390 -4.78 24.29 -7.12
C ASP A 390 -4.20 23.05 -6.40
N CYS A 391 -5.05 22.22 -5.78
CA CYS A 391 -4.63 21.01 -5.08
C CYS A 391 -4.45 19.82 -6.04
N ARG A 392 -3.40 19.02 -5.77
CA ARG A 392 -3.13 17.74 -6.42
C ARG A 392 -2.93 16.68 -5.37
N VAL A 393 -3.51 15.50 -5.59
CA VAL A 393 -3.33 14.32 -4.73
C VAL A 393 -2.39 13.37 -5.45
N TRP A 394 -1.32 12.97 -4.76
CA TRP A 394 -0.32 12.03 -5.22
C TRP A 394 -0.36 10.78 -4.38
N MET A 395 -0.36 9.62 -5.02
CA MET A 395 -0.25 8.33 -4.33
C MET A 395 1.20 7.85 -4.34
N TYR A 396 1.70 7.42 -3.20
CA TYR A 396 3.00 6.76 -3.09
C TYR A 396 2.83 5.29 -2.64
N ARG A 397 3.71 4.41 -3.09
CA ARG A 397 3.72 3.02 -2.66
C ARG A 397 4.36 2.89 -1.28
N GLY A 398 3.83 1.96 -0.47
CA GLY A 398 4.42 1.58 0.82
C GLY A 398 5.77 0.87 0.68
N ALA A 399 6.41 0.59 1.82
CA ALA A 399 7.79 0.12 1.90
C ALA A 399 8.14 -1.12 1.06
N TRP A 400 7.16 -1.96 0.79
CA TRP A 400 7.34 -3.27 0.15
C TRP A 400 6.82 -3.34 -1.29
N ALA A 401 6.39 -2.21 -1.84
CA ALA A 401 5.80 -2.18 -3.16
C ALA A 401 6.37 -1.04 -4.01
N GLU A 402 6.38 -1.25 -5.32
CA GLU A 402 6.79 -0.27 -6.33
C GLU A 402 5.66 -0.07 -7.34
N TRP A 403 5.60 1.13 -7.92
CA TRP A 403 4.72 1.36 -9.06
C TRP A 403 5.29 0.72 -10.32
N GLU A 404 4.43 0.09 -11.09
CA GLU A 404 4.80 -0.29 -12.46
C GLU A 404 5.18 0.96 -13.26
N ILE A 405 6.20 0.87 -14.10
CA ILE A 405 6.79 2.02 -14.82
C ILE A 405 5.73 2.81 -15.60
N GLU A 406 4.79 2.13 -16.22
CA GLU A 406 3.70 2.72 -16.97
C GLU A 406 2.68 3.49 -16.11
N ASN A 407 2.64 3.22 -14.82
CA ASN A 407 1.74 3.88 -13.88
C ASN A 407 2.39 5.07 -13.15
N ILE A 408 3.71 5.26 -13.31
CA ILE A 408 4.41 6.38 -12.68
C ILE A 408 4.04 7.67 -13.40
N GLU A 409 3.51 8.65 -12.65
CA GLU A 409 3.22 10.00 -13.15
C GLU A 409 4.23 11.03 -12.66
N MET A 410 4.89 10.80 -11.52
CA MET A 410 5.99 11.61 -11.03
C MET A 410 7.10 10.73 -10.50
N CYS A 411 8.28 10.79 -11.12
CA CYS A 411 9.49 10.08 -10.73
C CYS A 411 10.55 11.08 -10.27
N VAL A 412 10.91 11.02 -9.00
CA VAL A 412 11.88 11.94 -8.39
C VAL A 412 13.22 11.22 -8.24
N PRO A 413 14.21 11.48 -9.10
CA PRO A 413 15.53 10.87 -8.97
C PRO A 413 16.24 11.42 -7.75
N ILE A 414 16.87 10.55 -6.98
CA ILE A 414 17.68 10.91 -5.79
C ILE A 414 19.13 10.54 -6.00
N SER A 415 20.03 11.38 -5.49
CA SER A 415 21.47 11.14 -5.51
C SER A 415 21.86 10.10 -4.44
N PRO A 416 23.06 9.49 -4.52
CA PRO A 416 23.58 8.63 -3.46
C PRO A 416 23.65 9.31 -2.09
N GLU A 417 23.88 10.62 -2.05
CA GLU A 417 23.89 11.41 -0.82
C GLU A 417 22.49 11.58 -0.24
N GLU A 418 21.50 11.89 -1.06
CA GLU A 418 20.08 11.95 -0.66
C GLU A 418 19.58 10.59 -0.18
N LEU A 419 19.98 9.49 -0.83
CA LEU A 419 19.67 8.13 -0.39
C LEU A 419 20.28 7.83 0.98
N ARG A 420 21.52 8.26 1.24
CA ARG A 420 22.15 8.14 2.55
C ARG A 420 21.41 8.95 3.61
N ALA A 421 21.01 10.16 3.28
CA ALA A 421 20.23 11.01 4.18
C ALA A 421 18.87 10.39 4.49
N LYS A 422 18.16 9.85 3.49
CA LYS A 422 16.92 9.08 3.68
C LYS A 422 17.12 7.91 4.66
N ARG A 423 18.15 7.08 4.45
CA ARG A 423 18.47 5.96 5.36
C ARG A 423 18.74 6.43 6.79
N ASN A 424 19.49 7.52 6.96
CA ASN A 424 19.75 8.09 8.28
C ASN A 424 18.47 8.62 8.94
N SER A 425 17.52 9.14 8.17
CA SER A 425 16.22 9.57 8.68
C SER A 425 15.38 8.41 9.23
N ILE A 426 15.42 7.25 8.57
CA ILE A 426 14.72 6.02 9.02
C ILE A 426 15.33 5.49 10.35
N LEU A 427 16.62 5.72 10.59
CA LEU A 427 17.32 5.24 11.78
C LEU A 427 17.19 6.19 12.99
N LYS A 428 16.38 7.24 12.91
CA LYS A 428 16.15 8.19 13.99
C LYS A 428 14.94 7.84 14.83
#